data_db04330860ea39dcf3eee84a204f03ae
#
_entry.id   db04330860ea39dcf3eee84a204f03ae
#
_cell.length_a   1.000
_cell.length_b   1.000
_cell.length_c   1.000
_cell.angle_alpha   90.00
_cell.angle_beta   90.00
_cell.angle_gamma   90.00
#
_symmetry.space_group_name_H-M   'P 1'
#
loop_
_entity.id
_entity.type
_entity.pdbx_description
1 polymer ?
#
loop_
_entity_poly.entity_id
_entity_poly.type
_entity_poly.pdbx_seq_one_letter_code
_entity_poly.pdbx_strand_id
1 'polypeptide(L)'
;TANQRIGVIFDGFGSDFGTRLLQGIESECDRRQSDLLFKCTYGSIEKEKQAIDAAIRAGVKGILLLCAQGDNYNSKVLELALNGYPLVLMDRRMQGISIPCVRTDNYEAANEVTKILIAMGHKKICFLTHASVTTTTIHERYEGFAHCMLKYEDANGTFAKLEKYNHIPEDIEKECREFDYAQIAEILEKNRECTAYIAAEYRIGVLFSKYLKEHGISKKIAVFDGIDEIYEQDDFIHVRQNEFAMGQQAVTLLEEITTGKKQNEDIIIPYQISGIL
;
A
#
# COMPACT_ATOMS: atom_id res chain seq x y z
N THR A 1 21.58 31.11 -1.21
CA THR A 1 20.26 30.70 -0.66
C THR A 1 20.45 29.30 -0.13
N ALA A 2 20.21 29.10 1.19
CA ALA A 2 20.24 27.75 1.76
C ALA A 2 19.21 26.88 1.03
N ASN A 3 19.63 25.68 0.53
CA ASN A 3 18.72 24.73 -0.07
C ASN A 3 17.54 24.48 0.88
N GLN A 4 16.34 24.44 0.32
CA GLN A 4 15.17 24.07 1.11
C GLN A 4 15.29 22.59 1.47
N ARG A 5 15.00 22.24 2.71
CA ARG A 5 15.03 20.85 3.17
C ARG A 5 13.62 20.37 3.52
N ILE A 6 13.25 19.18 3.05
CA ILE A 6 12.00 18.53 3.43
C ILE A 6 12.27 17.26 4.25
N GLY A 7 11.36 16.92 5.14
CA GLY A 7 11.38 15.64 5.87
C GLY A 7 10.65 14.57 5.07
N VAL A 8 11.22 13.39 4.99
CA VAL A 8 10.61 12.21 4.37
C VAL A 8 10.64 11.08 5.37
N ILE A 9 9.48 10.64 5.81
CA ILE A 9 9.33 9.63 6.85
C ILE A 9 8.52 8.46 6.29
N PHE A 10 9.14 7.27 6.27
CA PHE A 10 8.50 6.04 5.82
C PHE A 10 8.26 5.08 6.97
N ASP A 11 7.19 4.29 6.90
CA ASP A 11 6.92 3.23 7.86
C ASP A 11 7.82 2.00 7.64
N GLY A 12 8.29 1.78 6.41
CA GLY A 12 9.21 0.69 6.10
C GLY A 12 9.71 0.72 4.66
N PHE A 13 10.78 -0.05 4.45
CA PHE A 13 11.21 -0.50 3.13
C PHE A 13 11.00 -2.01 3.09
N GLY A 14 10.15 -2.47 2.26
CA GLY A 14 9.89 -3.89 2.23
C GLY A 14 9.46 -4.41 0.85
N SER A 15 9.27 -3.52 -0.09
CA SER A 15 8.81 -3.85 -1.43
C SER A 15 9.32 -2.81 -2.42
N ASP A 16 9.15 -3.09 -3.70
CA ASP A 16 9.46 -2.15 -4.77
C ASP A 16 8.67 -0.84 -4.64
N PHE A 17 7.46 -0.89 -4.06
CA PHE A 17 6.63 0.26 -3.76
C PHE A 17 7.42 1.38 -3.06
N GLY A 18 8.03 1.11 -1.91
CA GLY A 18 8.78 2.11 -1.16
C GLY A 18 9.98 2.67 -1.94
N THR A 19 10.66 1.81 -2.69
CA THR A 19 11.82 2.21 -3.49
C THR A 19 11.42 3.17 -4.63
N ARG A 20 10.39 2.83 -5.40
CA ARG A 20 9.91 3.66 -6.50
C ARG A 20 9.29 4.97 -6.01
N LEU A 21 8.60 4.94 -4.87
CA LEU A 21 8.09 6.14 -4.22
C LEU A 21 9.23 7.09 -3.82
N LEU A 22 10.30 6.56 -3.20
CA LEU A 22 11.47 7.35 -2.82
C LEU A 22 12.22 7.90 -4.05
N GLN A 23 12.34 7.12 -5.12
CA GLN A 23 12.91 7.60 -6.38
C GLN A 23 12.13 8.78 -6.96
N GLY A 24 10.80 8.73 -6.92
CA GLY A 24 9.95 9.84 -7.36
C GLY A 24 10.15 11.10 -6.52
N ILE A 25 10.23 10.94 -5.20
CA ILE A 25 10.49 12.03 -4.27
C ILE A 25 11.86 12.66 -4.54
N GLU A 26 12.91 11.83 -4.65
CA GLU A 26 14.28 12.28 -4.87
C GLU A 26 14.41 13.03 -6.20
N SER A 27 13.88 12.45 -7.29
CA SER A 27 13.89 13.07 -8.62
C SER A 27 13.24 14.46 -8.64
N GLU A 28 12.13 14.64 -7.93
CA GLU A 28 11.45 15.93 -7.85
C GLU A 28 12.18 16.91 -6.91
N CYS A 29 12.80 16.42 -5.84
CA CYS A 29 13.65 17.22 -4.97
C CYS A 29 14.87 17.74 -5.71
N ASP A 30 15.56 16.89 -6.49
CA ASP A 30 16.71 17.29 -7.31
C ASP A 30 16.31 18.38 -8.32
N ARG A 31 15.21 18.18 -9.05
CA ARG A 31 14.68 19.18 -10.00
C ARG A 31 14.40 20.54 -9.34
N ARG A 32 14.02 20.55 -8.05
CA ARG A 32 13.71 21.76 -7.27
C ARG A 32 14.89 22.28 -6.44
N GLN A 33 16.04 21.62 -6.51
CA GLN A 33 17.21 21.94 -5.68
C GLN A 33 16.90 21.93 -4.18
N SER A 34 16.11 20.94 -3.74
CA SER A 34 15.74 20.72 -2.34
C SER A 34 16.46 19.52 -1.78
N ASP A 35 17.00 19.66 -0.55
CA ASP A 35 17.57 18.52 0.20
C ASP A 35 16.46 17.72 0.88
N LEU A 36 16.64 16.41 1.04
CA LEU A 36 15.73 15.60 1.83
C LEU A 36 16.39 15.03 3.09
N LEU A 37 15.63 15.02 4.18
CA LEU A 37 16.00 14.32 5.42
C LEU A 37 15.14 13.07 5.53
N PHE A 38 15.72 11.91 5.28
CA PHE A 38 15.01 10.63 5.29
C PHE A 38 15.08 9.92 6.63
N LYS A 39 13.96 9.36 7.07
CA LYS A 39 13.84 8.48 8.26
C LYS A 39 12.90 7.31 7.96
N CYS A 40 13.20 6.15 8.55
CA CYS A 40 12.35 4.98 8.51
C CYS A 40 11.93 4.57 9.91
N THR A 41 10.66 4.23 10.10
CA THR A 41 10.07 3.97 11.44
C THR A 41 9.83 2.48 11.70
N TYR A 42 9.86 1.66 10.64
CA TYR A 42 9.58 0.22 10.70
C TYR A 42 8.24 -0.09 11.38
N GLY A 43 7.20 0.66 11.04
CA GLY A 43 5.86 0.50 11.59
C GLY A 43 5.67 0.96 13.04
N SER A 44 6.71 1.51 13.68
CA SER A 44 6.67 1.95 15.07
C SER A 44 6.15 3.38 15.19
N ILE A 45 4.99 3.57 15.83
CA ILE A 45 4.41 4.90 16.13
C ILE A 45 5.37 5.73 16.97
N GLU A 46 6.08 5.12 17.91
CA GLU A 46 7.04 5.85 18.75
C GLU A 46 8.25 6.36 17.94
N LYS A 47 8.79 5.52 17.03
CA LYS A 47 9.84 5.96 16.11
C LYS A 47 9.33 7.02 15.14
N GLU A 48 8.06 6.98 14.74
CA GLU A 48 7.44 7.99 13.88
C GLU A 48 7.40 9.36 14.60
N LYS A 49 7.00 9.40 15.88
CA LYS A 49 7.07 10.61 16.70
C LYS A 49 8.49 11.17 16.76
N GLN A 50 9.47 10.31 17.07
CA GLN A 50 10.88 10.68 17.14
C GLN A 50 11.41 11.21 15.79
N ALA A 51 11.01 10.59 14.67
CA ALA A 51 11.39 11.01 13.33
C ALA A 51 10.80 12.38 12.98
N ILE A 52 9.54 12.62 13.31
CA ILE A 52 8.87 13.92 13.15
C ILE A 52 9.60 14.99 13.96
N ASP A 53 9.86 14.75 15.25
CA ASP A 53 10.57 15.71 16.09
C ASP A 53 11.99 15.99 15.59
N ALA A 54 12.68 14.97 15.08
CA ALA A 54 14.01 15.14 14.49
C ALA A 54 13.96 15.99 13.22
N ALA A 55 12.96 15.79 12.35
CA ALA A 55 12.77 16.58 11.15
C ALA A 55 12.49 18.07 11.48
N ILE A 56 11.62 18.32 12.45
CA ILE A 56 11.30 19.67 12.92
C ILE A 56 12.55 20.36 13.49
N ARG A 57 13.31 19.68 14.37
CA ARG A 57 14.57 20.21 14.92
C ARG A 57 15.61 20.50 13.83
N ALA A 58 15.62 19.73 12.75
CA ALA A 58 16.50 19.96 11.61
C ALA A 58 16.05 21.12 10.70
N GLY A 59 14.92 21.76 11.02
CA GLY A 59 14.41 22.90 10.29
C GLY A 59 13.85 22.59 8.91
N VAL A 60 13.27 21.41 8.72
CA VAL A 60 12.60 21.08 7.44
C VAL A 60 11.40 21.98 7.20
N LYS A 61 11.12 22.31 5.95
CA LYS A 61 10.01 23.19 5.56
C LYS A 61 8.64 22.52 5.64
N GLY A 62 8.62 21.20 5.59
CA GLY A 62 7.44 20.37 5.69
C GLY A 62 7.82 18.90 5.66
N ILE A 63 6.83 18.04 5.83
CA ILE A 63 7.03 16.60 5.98
C ILE A 63 6.16 15.84 4.97
N LEU A 64 6.78 14.89 4.26
CA LEU A 64 6.11 13.81 3.53
C LEU A 64 6.08 12.58 4.42
N LEU A 65 4.92 12.03 4.67
CA LEU A 65 4.73 10.94 5.63
C LEU A 65 3.98 9.75 4.99
N LEU A 66 4.66 8.62 4.90
CA LEU A 66 4.02 7.32 4.77
C LEU A 66 3.81 6.79 6.19
N CYS A 67 2.62 7.03 6.74
CA CYS A 67 2.36 6.86 8.16
C CYS A 67 2.33 5.39 8.60
N ALA A 68 2.89 5.12 9.78
CA ALA A 68 2.66 3.88 10.49
C ALA A 68 1.16 3.79 10.85
N GLN A 69 0.51 2.68 10.50
CA GLN A 69 -0.90 2.45 10.78
C GLN A 69 -1.08 1.33 11.79
N GLY A 70 -2.01 1.52 12.71
CA GLY A 70 -2.40 0.58 13.73
C GLY A 70 -3.70 1.05 14.36
N ASP A 71 -4.09 0.42 15.47
CA ASP A 71 -5.34 0.73 16.17
C ASP A 71 -5.35 2.11 16.83
N ASN A 72 -4.18 2.76 16.94
CA ASN A 72 -4.02 4.07 17.56
C ASN A 72 -3.34 5.04 16.60
N TYR A 73 -3.96 6.21 16.42
CA TYR A 73 -3.35 7.30 15.67
C TYR A 73 -2.16 7.92 16.41
N ASN A 74 -1.14 8.32 15.64
CA ASN A 74 -0.02 9.06 16.18
C ASN A 74 -0.47 10.49 16.59
N SER A 75 -0.47 10.76 17.89
CA SER A 75 -0.85 12.08 18.44
C SER A 75 0.01 13.22 17.89
N LYS A 76 1.27 12.96 17.50
CA LYS A 76 2.15 13.97 16.92
C LYS A 76 1.70 14.41 15.53
N VAL A 77 1.23 13.48 14.73
CA VAL A 77 0.66 13.80 13.40
C VAL A 77 -0.59 14.67 13.55
N LEU A 78 -1.45 14.33 14.51
CA LEU A 78 -2.63 15.14 14.83
C LEU A 78 -2.25 16.56 15.30
N GLU A 79 -1.25 16.66 16.18
CA GLU A 79 -0.70 17.97 16.63
C GLU A 79 -0.23 18.83 15.45
N LEU A 80 0.53 18.23 14.51
CA LEU A 80 0.99 18.95 13.32
C LEU A 80 -0.16 19.43 12.44
N ALA A 81 -1.15 18.58 12.20
CA ALA A 81 -2.33 18.93 11.42
C ALA A 81 -3.11 20.09 12.05
N LEU A 82 -3.35 20.05 13.37
CA LEU A 82 -4.07 21.09 14.09
C LEU A 82 -3.31 22.43 14.13
N ASN A 83 -1.98 22.37 14.13
CA ASN A 83 -1.13 23.56 14.10
C ASN A 83 -0.86 24.09 12.68
N GLY A 84 -1.43 23.48 11.65
CA GLY A 84 -1.23 23.90 10.26
C GLY A 84 0.20 23.70 9.76
N TYR A 85 0.97 22.77 10.36
CA TYR A 85 2.32 22.46 9.89
C TYR A 85 2.25 21.81 8.50
N PRO A 86 3.10 22.21 7.53
CA PRO A 86 3.08 21.63 6.20
C PRO A 86 3.36 20.11 6.23
N LEU A 87 2.31 19.33 5.99
CA LEU A 87 2.33 17.87 6.06
C LEU A 87 1.52 17.29 4.91
N VAL A 88 2.09 16.34 4.19
CA VAL A 88 1.43 15.56 3.14
C VAL A 88 1.56 14.09 3.47
N LEU A 89 0.44 13.38 3.48
CA LEU A 89 0.44 11.92 3.58
C LEU A 89 0.66 11.30 2.20
N MET A 90 1.27 10.14 2.17
CA MET A 90 1.46 9.33 0.97
C MET A 90 0.82 7.96 1.15
N ASP A 91 0.13 7.48 0.11
CA ASP A 91 -0.54 6.19 0.05
C ASP A 91 -1.68 6.01 1.07
N ARG A 92 -1.40 6.22 2.34
CA ARG A 92 -2.31 5.94 3.46
C ARG A 92 -2.88 7.22 4.05
N ARG A 93 -4.22 7.30 4.11
CA ARG A 93 -4.92 8.39 4.79
C ARG A 93 -5.07 8.11 6.28
N MET A 94 -5.26 9.17 7.06
CA MET A 94 -5.80 9.08 8.42
C MET A 94 -7.29 9.38 8.40
N GLN A 95 -8.11 8.43 8.84
CA GLN A 95 -9.56 8.62 8.88
C GLN A 95 -9.95 9.71 9.88
N GLY A 96 -10.86 10.59 9.49
CA GLY A 96 -11.39 11.65 10.36
C GLY A 96 -10.45 12.86 10.54
N ILE A 97 -9.29 12.89 9.87
CA ILE A 97 -8.34 14.00 9.93
C ILE A 97 -8.08 14.51 8.52
N SER A 98 -8.31 15.82 8.32
CA SER A 98 -8.09 16.46 7.02
C SER A 98 -6.61 16.81 6.85
N ILE A 99 -5.82 15.86 6.39
CA ILE A 99 -4.43 16.06 5.96
C ILE A 99 -4.39 15.67 4.47
N PRO A 100 -3.82 16.51 3.58
CA PRO A 100 -3.75 16.18 2.16
C PRO A 100 -2.93 14.90 1.94
N CYS A 101 -3.43 14.04 1.06
CA CYS A 101 -2.82 12.75 0.76
C CYS A 101 -2.64 12.57 -0.74
N VAL A 102 -1.48 12.08 -1.16
CA VAL A 102 -1.25 11.62 -2.53
C VAL A 102 -1.32 10.10 -2.53
N ARG A 103 -2.28 9.53 -3.26
CA ARG A 103 -2.62 8.12 -3.15
C ARG A 103 -3.25 7.55 -4.42
N THR A 104 -3.32 6.25 -4.51
CA THR A 104 -4.15 5.53 -5.48
C THR A 104 -5.61 5.48 -5.00
N ASP A 105 -6.57 5.42 -5.92
CA ASP A 105 -7.96 5.05 -5.59
C ASP A 105 -8.06 3.55 -5.39
N ASN A 106 -7.74 3.11 -4.16
CA ASN A 106 -7.71 1.70 -3.78
C ASN A 106 -9.10 1.04 -3.87
N TYR A 107 -10.16 1.80 -3.61
CA TYR A 107 -11.52 1.30 -3.70
C TYR A 107 -11.89 1.00 -5.16
N GLU A 108 -11.70 1.97 -6.07
CA GLU A 108 -12.07 1.76 -7.48
C GLU A 108 -11.16 0.73 -8.15
N ALA A 109 -9.87 0.71 -7.82
CA ALA A 109 -8.94 -0.29 -8.32
C ALA A 109 -9.36 -1.73 -7.94
N ALA A 110 -9.77 -1.95 -6.69
CA ALA A 110 -10.28 -3.25 -6.24
C ALA A 110 -11.62 -3.60 -6.87
N ASN A 111 -12.52 -2.63 -7.03
CA ASN A 111 -13.81 -2.79 -7.71
C ASN A 111 -13.58 -3.21 -9.18
N GLU A 112 -12.66 -2.56 -9.88
CA GLU A 112 -12.36 -2.83 -11.29
C GLU A 112 -11.74 -4.22 -11.49
N VAL A 113 -10.70 -4.59 -10.72
CA VAL A 113 -10.08 -5.91 -10.84
C VAL A 113 -11.06 -7.03 -10.48
N THR A 114 -11.98 -6.79 -9.55
CA THR A 114 -13.05 -7.74 -9.21
C THR A 114 -14.02 -7.92 -10.38
N LYS A 115 -14.43 -6.84 -11.05
CA LYS A 115 -15.25 -6.92 -12.28
C LYS A 115 -14.57 -7.72 -13.38
N ILE A 116 -13.27 -7.54 -13.56
CA ILE A 116 -12.48 -8.28 -14.54
C ILE A 116 -12.53 -9.79 -14.24
N LEU A 117 -12.27 -10.18 -12.99
CA LEU A 117 -12.34 -11.59 -12.59
C LEU A 117 -13.76 -12.18 -12.80
N ILE A 118 -14.82 -11.43 -12.48
CA ILE A 118 -16.19 -11.86 -12.71
C ILE A 118 -16.47 -12.01 -14.22
N ALA A 119 -16.00 -11.09 -15.05
CA ALA A 119 -16.13 -11.16 -16.51
C ALA A 119 -15.37 -12.35 -17.11
N MET A 120 -14.26 -12.79 -16.49
CA MET A 120 -13.53 -14.01 -16.83
C MET A 120 -14.26 -15.30 -16.39
N GLY A 121 -15.41 -15.19 -15.72
CA GLY A 121 -16.22 -16.32 -15.26
C GLY A 121 -15.97 -16.73 -13.80
N HIS A 122 -15.12 -16.04 -13.07
CA HIS A 122 -14.88 -16.32 -11.65
C HIS A 122 -16.00 -15.72 -10.79
N LYS A 123 -16.91 -16.57 -10.30
CA LYS A 123 -18.06 -16.15 -9.48
C LYS A 123 -17.85 -16.33 -7.98
N LYS A 124 -16.89 -17.15 -7.59
CA LYS A 124 -16.49 -17.38 -6.17
C LYS A 124 -15.06 -16.90 -6.01
N ILE A 125 -14.89 -15.77 -5.36
CA ILE A 125 -13.62 -15.05 -5.23
C ILE A 125 -13.32 -14.81 -3.76
N CYS A 126 -12.08 -15.06 -3.35
CA CYS A 126 -11.61 -14.79 -2.00
C CYS A 126 -10.66 -13.58 -1.99
N PHE A 127 -10.93 -12.62 -1.12
CA PHE A 127 -9.99 -11.54 -0.81
C PHE A 127 -9.00 -12.00 0.26
N LEU A 128 -7.71 -11.94 -0.04
CA LEU A 128 -6.63 -12.46 0.79
C LEU A 128 -5.71 -11.33 1.27
N THR A 129 -5.49 -11.25 2.57
CA THR A 129 -4.59 -10.27 3.19
C THR A 129 -3.81 -10.87 4.36
N HIS A 130 -2.76 -10.19 4.81
CA HIS A 130 -2.10 -10.46 6.09
C HIS A 130 -2.25 -9.28 7.07
N ALA A 131 -2.52 -8.10 6.53
CA ALA A 131 -2.60 -6.89 7.32
C ALA A 131 -3.93 -6.78 8.08
N SER A 132 -3.93 -5.96 9.11
CA SER A 132 -5.18 -5.54 9.74
C SER A 132 -6.01 -4.73 8.75
N VAL A 133 -7.32 -4.97 8.72
CA VAL A 133 -8.27 -4.14 7.96
C VAL A 133 -8.34 -2.69 8.47
N THR A 134 -7.66 -2.38 9.56
CA THR A 134 -7.48 -1.00 10.04
C THR A 134 -6.48 -0.19 9.19
N THR A 135 -5.65 -0.85 8.37
CA THR A 135 -4.84 -0.17 7.35
C THR A 135 -5.74 0.36 6.25
N THR A 136 -5.75 1.68 6.04
CA THR A 136 -6.74 2.34 5.18
C THR A 136 -6.74 1.83 3.74
N THR A 137 -5.56 1.56 3.17
CA THR A 137 -5.44 0.99 1.81
C THR A 137 -6.07 -0.41 1.72
N ILE A 138 -5.83 -1.27 2.70
CA ILE A 138 -6.41 -2.62 2.74
C ILE A 138 -7.92 -2.56 2.94
N HIS A 139 -8.38 -1.68 3.80
CA HIS A 139 -9.81 -1.45 4.03
C HIS A 139 -10.52 -1.00 2.74
N GLU A 140 -9.98 0.01 2.06
CA GLU A 140 -10.53 0.52 0.79
C GLU A 140 -10.53 -0.57 -0.31
N ARG A 141 -9.45 -1.37 -0.42
CA ARG A 141 -9.38 -2.51 -1.36
C ARG A 141 -10.45 -3.55 -1.04
N TYR A 142 -10.62 -3.88 0.23
CA TYR A 142 -11.65 -4.83 0.66
C TYR A 142 -13.06 -4.30 0.40
N GLU A 143 -13.35 -3.04 0.70
CA GLU A 143 -14.66 -2.41 0.42
C GLU A 143 -14.97 -2.42 -1.08
N GLY A 144 -14.00 -2.04 -1.93
CA GLY A 144 -14.16 -2.07 -3.39
C GLY A 144 -14.49 -3.47 -3.91
N PHE A 145 -13.78 -4.50 -3.40
CA PHE A 145 -14.07 -5.90 -3.68
C PHE A 145 -15.49 -6.29 -3.21
N ALA A 146 -15.82 -6.07 -1.95
CA ALA A 146 -17.08 -6.48 -1.36
C ALA A 146 -18.29 -5.81 -2.05
N HIS A 147 -18.21 -4.50 -2.30
CA HIS A 147 -19.27 -3.79 -3.01
C HIS A 147 -19.42 -4.25 -4.45
N CYS A 148 -18.33 -4.64 -5.12
CA CYS A 148 -18.41 -5.23 -6.45
C CYS A 148 -19.16 -6.57 -6.41
N MET A 149 -18.76 -7.47 -5.51
CA MET A 149 -19.38 -8.79 -5.38
C MET A 149 -20.89 -8.71 -5.11
N LEU A 150 -21.33 -7.75 -4.27
CA LEU A 150 -22.75 -7.54 -3.96
C LEU A 150 -23.63 -7.12 -5.15
N LYS A 151 -23.04 -6.63 -6.25
CA LYS A 151 -23.77 -6.24 -7.46
C LYS A 151 -24.16 -7.42 -8.36
N TYR A 152 -23.63 -8.62 -8.09
CA TYR A 152 -23.85 -9.81 -8.90
C TYR A 152 -24.52 -10.88 -8.07
N GLU A 153 -25.79 -11.22 -8.36
CA GLU A 153 -26.61 -12.17 -7.60
C GLU A 153 -26.01 -13.59 -7.57
N ASP A 154 -25.26 -13.97 -8.60
CA ASP A 154 -24.62 -15.28 -8.74
C ASP A 154 -23.17 -15.32 -8.28
N ALA A 155 -22.66 -14.22 -7.71
CA ALA A 155 -21.31 -14.11 -7.20
C ALA A 155 -21.27 -14.20 -5.67
N ASN A 156 -20.19 -14.81 -5.14
CA ASN A 156 -19.95 -14.93 -3.71
C ASN A 156 -18.50 -14.55 -3.38
N GLY A 157 -18.35 -13.51 -2.55
CA GLY A 157 -17.08 -13.03 -2.04
C GLY A 157 -16.81 -13.57 -0.64
N THR A 158 -15.60 -14.07 -0.43
CA THR A 158 -15.13 -14.46 0.91
C THR A 158 -13.89 -13.66 1.29
N PHE A 159 -13.56 -13.67 2.57
CA PHE A 159 -12.39 -13.00 3.12
C PHE A 159 -11.52 -14.00 3.86
N ALA A 160 -10.21 -13.93 3.64
CA ALA A 160 -9.24 -14.74 4.38
C ALA A 160 -8.03 -13.88 4.77
N LYS A 161 -7.47 -14.19 5.94
CA LYS A 161 -6.33 -13.49 6.49
C LYS A 161 -5.26 -14.50 6.88
N LEU A 162 -4.01 -14.22 6.50
CA LEU A 162 -2.83 -14.88 7.03
C LEU A 162 -2.50 -14.23 8.38
N GLU A 163 -2.71 -14.98 9.46
CA GLU A 163 -2.34 -14.50 10.80
C GLU A 163 -0.83 -14.58 10.99
N LYS A 164 -0.25 -13.64 11.71
CA LYS A 164 1.18 -13.61 12.04
C LYS A 164 2.14 -13.71 10.85
N TYR A 165 1.75 -13.19 9.69
CA TYR A 165 2.68 -13.01 8.59
C TYR A 165 3.75 -12.00 9.02
N ASN A 166 4.91 -12.52 9.42
CA ASN A 166 6.00 -11.69 9.88
C ASN A 166 6.97 -11.41 8.72
N HIS A 167 7.25 -10.14 8.46
CA HIS A 167 8.44 -9.72 7.73
C HIS A 167 9.66 -10.01 8.61
N ILE A 168 10.17 -11.23 8.58
CA ILE A 168 11.36 -11.57 9.31
C ILE A 168 12.55 -11.62 8.35
N PRO A 169 13.74 -11.13 8.78
CA PRO A 169 14.97 -11.23 8.01
C PRO A 169 15.32 -12.69 7.64
N GLU A 170 16.11 -12.86 6.62
CA GLU A 170 16.45 -14.07 5.87
C GLU A 170 16.75 -15.34 6.66
N ASP A 171 17.13 -15.24 7.93
CA ASP A 171 17.58 -16.38 8.76
C ASP A 171 16.47 -17.29 9.32
N ILE A 172 15.19 -16.93 9.17
CA ILE A 172 14.03 -17.67 9.70
C ILE A 172 13.10 -18.19 8.58
N GLU A 173 13.57 -18.15 7.35
CA GLU A 173 12.75 -18.45 6.16
C GLU A 173 12.04 -19.83 6.20
N LYS A 174 12.65 -20.85 6.77
CA LYS A 174 12.11 -22.20 6.70
C LYS A 174 10.95 -22.43 7.65
N GLU A 175 11.08 -22.04 8.90
CA GLU A 175 10.03 -22.22 9.92
C GLU A 175 8.82 -21.32 9.64
N CYS A 176 9.06 -20.09 9.20
CA CYS A 176 7.98 -19.19 8.76
C CYS A 176 7.22 -19.75 7.57
N ARG A 177 7.91 -20.35 6.59
CA ARG A 177 7.28 -20.94 5.40
C ARG A 177 6.37 -22.11 5.74
N GLU A 178 6.79 -23.00 6.64
CA GLU A 178 5.97 -24.14 7.08
C GLU A 178 4.69 -23.67 7.77
N PHE A 179 4.81 -22.64 8.62
CA PHE A 179 3.67 -22.04 9.31
C PHE A 179 2.72 -21.33 8.31
N ASP A 180 3.25 -20.55 7.38
CA ASP A 180 2.45 -19.86 6.38
C ASP A 180 1.75 -20.85 5.44
N TYR A 181 2.41 -21.94 5.08
CA TYR A 181 1.83 -22.99 4.25
C TYR A 181 0.68 -23.73 4.94
N ALA A 182 0.78 -23.97 6.25
CA ALA A 182 -0.32 -24.54 7.03
C ALA A 182 -1.55 -23.62 7.01
N GLN A 183 -1.36 -22.30 7.15
CA GLN A 183 -2.44 -21.33 7.04
C GLN A 183 -3.05 -21.30 5.63
N ILE A 184 -2.22 -21.33 4.58
CA ILE A 184 -2.69 -21.36 3.19
C ILE A 184 -3.52 -22.61 2.92
N ALA A 185 -3.09 -23.78 3.41
CA ALA A 185 -3.85 -25.02 3.31
C ALA A 185 -5.25 -24.89 3.95
N GLU A 186 -5.32 -24.32 5.16
CA GLU A 186 -6.59 -24.09 5.85
C GLU A 186 -7.49 -23.09 5.11
N ILE A 187 -6.91 -22.00 4.58
CA ILE A 187 -7.63 -21.01 3.77
C ILE A 187 -8.21 -21.67 2.51
N LEU A 188 -7.44 -22.50 1.82
CA LEU A 188 -7.89 -23.20 0.62
C LEU A 188 -9.01 -24.20 0.92
N GLU A 189 -8.92 -24.93 2.03
CA GLU A 189 -9.99 -25.86 2.45
C GLU A 189 -11.29 -25.12 2.79
N LYS A 190 -11.20 -24.03 3.54
CA LYS A 190 -12.37 -23.18 3.87
C LYS A 190 -12.99 -22.52 2.63
N ASN A 191 -12.17 -22.22 1.63
CA ASN A 191 -12.55 -21.53 0.41
C ASN A 191 -12.39 -22.40 -0.85
N ARG A 192 -12.59 -23.72 -0.72
CA ARG A 192 -12.37 -24.70 -1.81
C ARG A 192 -13.13 -24.38 -3.08
N GLU A 193 -14.29 -23.74 -2.98
CA GLU A 193 -15.13 -23.36 -4.11
C GLU A 193 -14.65 -22.08 -4.81
N CYS A 194 -13.76 -21.29 -4.19
CA CYS A 194 -13.19 -20.11 -4.83
C CYS A 194 -12.28 -20.50 -5.98
N THR A 195 -12.53 -19.91 -7.14
CA THR A 195 -11.73 -20.14 -8.36
C THR A 195 -10.71 -19.05 -8.60
N ALA A 196 -10.87 -17.90 -7.94
CA ALA A 196 -9.92 -16.80 -7.99
C ALA A 196 -9.69 -16.20 -6.60
N TYR A 197 -8.56 -15.54 -6.46
CA TYR A 197 -8.11 -14.85 -5.25
C TYR A 197 -7.62 -13.45 -5.59
N ILE A 198 -7.97 -12.46 -4.78
CA ILE A 198 -7.40 -11.11 -4.84
C ILE A 198 -6.49 -10.95 -3.63
N ALA A 199 -5.18 -10.97 -3.85
CA ALA A 199 -4.23 -10.69 -2.79
C ALA A 199 -4.05 -9.17 -2.64
N ALA A 200 -4.28 -8.68 -1.44
CA ALA A 200 -4.19 -7.26 -1.13
C ALA A 200 -2.79 -6.66 -1.35
N GLU A 201 -1.76 -7.50 -1.43
CA GLU A 201 -0.37 -7.13 -1.62
C GLU A 201 0.37 -8.20 -2.42
N TYR A 202 1.33 -7.79 -3.24
CA TYR A 202 2.09 -8.67 -4.14
C TYR A 202 2.74 -9.86 -3.44
N ARG A 203 3.42 -9.64 -2.32
CA ARG A 203 4.12 -10.71 -1.59
C ARG A 203 3.21 -11.84 -1.13
N ILE A 204 1.98 -11.52 -0.72
CA ILE A 204 0.98 -12.53 -0.35
C ILE A 204 0.60 -13.36 -1.59
N GLY A 205 0.37 -12.69 -2.72
CA GLY A 205 0.08 -13.37 -3.98
C GLY A 205 1.20 -14.32 -4.39
N VAL A 206 2.46 -13.89 -4.29
CA VAL A 206 3.63 -14.73 -4.59
C VAL A 206 3.72 -15.93 -3.65
N LEU A 207 3.57 -15.74 -2.34
CA LEU A 207 3.59 -16.83 -1.36
C LEU A 207 2.46 -17.84 -1.63
N PHE A 208 1.26 -17.32 -1.88
CA PHE A 208 0.09 -18.13 -2.18
C PHE A 208 0.27 -18.93 -3.49
N SER A 209 0.73 -18.26 -4.56
CA SER A 209 1.02 -18.90 -5.85
C SER A 209 2.08 -20.00 -5.74
N LYS A 210 3.12 -19.76 -4.94
CA LYS A 210 4.16 -20.78 -4.72
C LYS A 210 3.59 -22.03 -4.10
N TYR A 211 2.76 -21.90 -3.05
CA TYR A 211 2.07 -23.03 -2.44
C TYR A 211 1.20 -23.77 -3.48
N LEU A 212 0.39 -23.04 -4.27
CA LEU A 212 -0.47 -23.64 -5.28
C LEU A 212 0.32 -24.46 -6.31
N LYS A 213 1.42 -23.91 -6.81
CA LYS A 213 2.31 -24.57 -7.79
C LYS A 213 2.91 -25.86 -7.21
N GLU A 214 3.40 -25.81 -5.98
CA GLU A 214 4.00 -26.99 -5.30
C GLU A 214 2.97 -28.10 -5.03
N HIS A 215 1.69 -27.78 -4.94
CA HIS A 215 0.61 -28.75 -4.68
C HIS A 215 -0.25 -29.06 -5.93
N GLY A 216 0.14 -28.55 -7.09
CA GLY A 216 -0.60 -28.81 -8.35
C GLY A 216 -2.01 -28.22 -8.37
N ILE A 217 -2.27 -27.16 -7.63
CA ILE A 217 -3.57 -26.49 -7.52
C ILE A 217 -3.59 -25.31 -8.49
N SER A 218 -4.64 -25.23 -9.31
CA SER A 218 -4.83 -24.11 -10.24
C SER A 218 -5.90 -23.15 -9.73
N LYS A 219 -5.53 -21.91 -9.50
CA LYS A 219 -6.42 -20.79 -9.13
C LYS A 219 -5.95 -19.52 -9.83
N LYS A 220 -6.86 -18.65 -10.28
CA LYS A 220 -6.49 -17.33 -10.80
C LYS A 220 -6.16 -16.39 -9.65
N ILE A 221 -5.11 -15.60 -9.79
CA ILE A 221 -4.68 -14.66 -8.76
C ILE A 221 -4.63 -13.25 -9.36
N ALA A 222 -5.22 -12.31 -8.66
CA ALA A 222 -4.99 -10.88 -8.86
C ALA A 222 -4.25 -10.32 -7.65
N VAL A 223 -3.35 -9.36 -7.88
CA VAL A 223 -2.52 -8.76 -6.83
C VAL A 223 -2.48 -7.25 -6.97
N PHE A 224 -2.28 -6.58 -5.85
CA PHE A 224 -1.87 -5.19 -5.84
C PHE A 224 -0.35 -5.11 -5.83
N ASP A 225 0.17 -4.18 -6.64
CA ASP A 225 1.60 -3.97 -6.88
C ASP A 225 2.26 -5.11 -7.69
N GLY A 226 3.57 -5.16 -7.69
CA GLY A 226 4.39 -6.11 -8.43
C GLY A 226 5.85 -5.73 -8.33
N ILE A 227 6.68 -6.43 -9.07
CA ILE A 227 8.07 -6.07 -9.36
C ILE A 227 8.12 -5.47 -10.77
N ASP A 228 9.31 -5.13 -11.25
CA ASP A 228 9.47 -4.66 -12.63
C ASP A 228 9.02 -5.75 -13.62
N GLU A 229 8.16 -5.39 -14.59
CA GLU A 229 7.52 -6.31 -15.55
C GLU A 229 8.51 -7.23 -16.26
N ILE A 230 9.74 -6.75 -16.54
CA ILE A 230 10.76 -7.57 -17.19
C ILE A 230 11.28 -8.72 -16.33
N TYR A 231 11.06 -8.68 -15.03
CA TYR A 231 11.45 -9.74 -14.08
C TYR A 231 10.27 -10.59 -13.61
N GLU A 232 9.04 -10.24 -13.98
CA GLU A 232 7.87 -11.02 -13.61
C GLU A 232 7.83 -12.36 -14.34
N GLN A 233 7.61 -13.42 -13.57
CA GLN A 233 7.46 -14.80 -14.07
C GLN A 233 6.13 -15.41 -13.58
N ASP A 234 5.21 -14.55 -13.14
CA ASP A 234 3.87 -14.98 -12.72
C ASP A 234 2.84 -14.74 -13.82
N ASP A 235 1.63 -15.27 -13.61
CA ASP A 235 0.47 -15.11 -14.48
C ASP A 235 -0.66 -14.33 -13.78
N PHE A 236 -0.26 -13.43 -12.87
CA PHE A 236 -1.22 -12.64 -12.12
C PHE A 236 -1.88 -11.54 -12.95
N ILE A 237 -3.05 -11.14 -12.51
CA ILE A 237 -3.59 -9.85 -12.87
C ILE A 237 -3.04 -8.85 -11.87
N HIS A 238 -2.28 -7.87 -12.35
CA HIS A 238 -1.66 -6.85 -11.50
C HIS A 238 -2.47 -5.57 -11.50
N VAL A 239 -2.75 -5.04 -10.33
CA VAL A 239 -3.17 -3.65 -10.12
C VAL A 239 -1.92 -2.85 -9.74
N ARG A 240 -1.36 -2.12 -10.70
CA ARG A 240 -0.09 -1.39 -10.54
C ARG A 240 -0.35 0.04 -10.14
N GLN A 241 0.17 0.43 -9.02
CA GLN A 241 0.21 1.81 -8.61
C GLN A 241 1.34 2.54 -9.34
N ASN A 242 1.24 3.86 -9.48
CA ASN A 242 2.33 4.68 -10.03
C ASN A 242 3.05 5.41 -8.89
N GLU A 243 3.87 4.66 -8.16
CA GLU A 243 4.56 5.12 -6.96
C GLU A 243 5.54 6.24 -7.27
N PHE A 244 6.20 6.19 -8.43
CA PHE A 244 7.11 7.24 -8.87
C PHE A 244 6.37 8.57 -9.04
N ALA A 245 5.25 8.58 -9.76
CA ALA A 245 4.41 9.76 -9.90
C ALA A 245 3.81 10.22 -8.55
N MET A 246 3.45 9.28 -7.66
CA MET A 246 2.99 9.58 -6.31
C MET A 246 4.06 10.36 -5.54
N GLY A 247 5.33 9.93 -5.59
CA GLY A 247 6.44 10.62 -4.96
C GLY A 247 6.65 12.02 -5.50
N GLN A 248 6.65 12.19 -6.83
CA GLN A 248 6.78 13.50 -7.46
C GLN A 248 5.64 14.45 -7.08
N GLN A 249 4.41 13.97 -7.12
CA GLN A 249 3.24 14.77 -6.76
C GLN A 249 3.20 15.13 -5.26
N ALA A 250 3.71 14.26 -4.39
CA ALA A 250 3.80 14.55 -2.96
C ALA A 250 4.76 15.73 -2.68
N VAL A 251 5.91 15.77 -3.33
CA VAL A 251 6.85 16.91 -3.22
C VAL A 251 6.21 18.19 -3.77
N THR A 252 5.56 18.09 -4.93
CA THR A 252 4.88 19.23 -5.56
C THR A 252 3.78 19.78 -4.65
N LEU A 253 2.92 18.93 -4.11
CA LEU A 253 1.85 19.32 -3.20
C LEU A 253 2.39 19.97 -1.92
N LEU A 254 3.46 19.41 -1.33
CA LEU A 254 4.08 19.96 -0.14
C LEU A 254 4.62 21.39 -0.37
N GLU A 255 5.24 21.62 -1.54
CA GLU A 255 5.72 22.95 -1.90
C GLU A 255 4.56 23.95 -2.10
N GLU A 256 3.48 23.52 -2.75
CA GLU A 256 2.29 24.36 -2.92
C GLU A 256 1.66 24.75 -1.58
N ILE A 257 1.63 23.82 -0.62
CA ILE A 257 1.16 24.11 0.76
C ILE A 257 2.12 25.08 1.46
N THR A 258 3.43 24.84 1.39
CA THR A 258 4.42 25.71 2.07
C THR A 258 4.45 27.13 1.50
N THR A 259 4.05 27.30 0.24
CA THR A 259 3.98 28.61 -0.44
C THR A 259 2.58 29.24 -0.40
N GLY A 260 1.61 28.58 0.24
CA GLY A 260 0.22 29.08 0.36
C GLY A 260 -0.58 29.05 -0.94
N LYS A 261 -0.14 28.28 -1.95
CA LYS A 261 -0.78 28.20 -3.28
C LYS A 261 -1.95 27.22 -3.35
N LYS A 262 -2.02 26.23 -2.45
CA LYS A 262 -3.05 25.19 -2.47
C LYS A 262 -3.62 24.90 -1.09
N GLN A 263 -4.90 24.53 -1.06
CA GLN A 263 -5.59 24.04 0.13
C GLN A 263 -5.51 22.50 0.20
N ASN A 264 -5.87 21.97 1.37
CA ASN A 264 -5.75 20.57 1.77
C ASN A 264 -6.67 19.61 0.95
N GLU A 265 -6.28 19.27 -0.28
CA GLU A 265 -7.00 18.32 -1.12
C GLU A 265 -6.14 17.09 -1.42
N ASP A 266 -6.78 15.91 -1.45
CA ASP A 266 -6.13 14.68 -1.90
C ASP A 266 -5.81 14.75 -3.40
N ILE A 267 -4.69 14.13 -3.81
CA ILE A 267 -4.33 13.91 -5.20
C ILE A 267 -4.43 12.41 -5.48
N ILE A 268 -5.28 12.05 -6.42
CA ILE A 268 -5.42 10.67 -6.88
C ILE A 268 -4.46 10.42 -8.03
N ILE A 269 -3.60 9.42 -7.87
CA ILE A 269 -2.65 8.97 -8.90
C ILE A 269 -3.29 7.81 -9.67
N PRO A 270 -3.32 7.86 -11.01
CA PRO A 270 -3.84 6.77 -11.81
C PRO A 270 -3.07 5.46 -11.59
N TYR A 271 -3.80 4.35 -11.56
CA TYR A 271 -3.27 2.98 -11.55
C TYR A 271 -3.44 2.34 -12.95
N GLN A 272 -2.81 1.19 -13.14
CA GLN A 272 -2.96 0.38 -14.35
C GLN A 272 -3.29 -1.06 -13.96
N ILE A 273 -4.10 -1.76 -14.79
CA ILE A 273 -4.34 -3.19 -14.64
C ILE A 273 -3.73 -3.91 -15.82
N SER A 274 -2.91 -4.92 -15.56
CA SER A 274 -2.20 -5.74 -16.57
C SER A 274 -2.39 -7.23 -16.30
N GLY A 275 -1.98 -8.10 -17.23
CA GLY A 275 -2.08 -9.57 -17.08
C GLY A 275 -3.49 -10.13 -17.29
N ILE A 276 -4.33 -9.47 -18.10
CA ILE A 276 -5.74 -9.85 -18.34
C ILE A 276 -5.88 -10.94 -19.43
N LEU A 277 -4.78 -11.46 -19.99
CA LEU A 277 -4.80 -12.42 -21.11
C LEU A 277 -5.22 -13.82 -20.69
#